data_c95b7cbb8025862a44c41fa77ef072eb
#
_entry.id   c95b7cbb8025862a44c41fa77ef072eb
#
_cell.length_a   1.000
_cell.length_b   1.000
_cell.length_c   1.000
_cell.angle_alpha   90.00
_cell.angle_beta   90.00
_cell.angle_gamma   90.00
#
_symmetry.space_group_name_H-M   'P 1'
#
loop_
_entity.id
_entity.type
_entity.pdbx_description
1 polymer ?
#
loop_
_entity_poly.entity_id
_entity_poly.type
_entity_poly.pdbx_seq_one_letter_code
_entity_poly.pdbx_strand_id
1 'polypeptide(L)'
;NNFDNVTQTNNMGKELDKASESPLRRAYLDNIRFITVCIVVIYHVIYIFNGVQPFGVIGPFKDRQIQDAFQYITYPWFMALLFVVSGMSSRYYLEKHSTKSFIKDRTRKLLVPSTLGLFAFHWILGYYNMLIGGGFEEAMSQMPKPILYVVMAVSGTGVLWFIQVLWLLSLLLILIRK
;
A
#
# COMPACT_ATOMS: atom_id res chain seq x y z
N ASN A 1 21.97 50.51 7.89
CA ASN A 1 20.51 50.67 8.05
C ASN A 1 19.69 50.36 6.79
N ASN A 2 20.23 50.50 5.58
CA ASN A 2 19.51 50.13 4.35
C ASN A 2 19.76 48.64 3.98
N PHE A 3 20.90 48.09 4.34
CA PHE A 3 21.26 46.67 4.13
C PHE A 3 20.45 45.73 5.03
N ASP A 4 20.15 46.12 6.24
CA ASP A 4 19.37 45.26 7.17
C ASP A 4 17.92 45.13 6.72
N ASN A 5 17.32 46.18 6.17
CA ASN A 5 15.96 46.15 5.63
C ASN A 5 15.83 45.30 4.36
N VAL A 6 16.82 45.29 3.47
CA VAL A 6 16.82 44.47 2.27
C VAL A 6 16.98 43.00 2.63
N THR A 7 17.79 42.67 3.64
CA THR A 7 17.99 41.31 4.10
C THR A 7 16.74 40.76 4.81
N GLN A 8 16.05 41.58 5.59
CA GLN A 8 14.78 41.20 6.24
C GLN A 8 13.65 40.98 5.24
N THR A 9 13.50 41.84 4.23
CA THR A 9 12.49 41.65 3.16
C THR A 9 12.76 40.42 2.33
N ASN A 10 14.02 40.10 2.01
CA ASN A 10 14.38 38.88 1.29
C ASN A 10 14.12 37.62 2.12
N ASN A 11 14.37 37.66 3.42
CA ASN A 11 14.07 36.53 4.31
C ASN A 11 12.56 36.31 4.49
N MET A 12 11.80 37.39 4.63
CA MET A 12 10.34 37.33 4.73
C MET A 12 9.69 36.87 3.44
N GLY A 13 10.21 37.27 2.27
CA GLY A 13 9.78 36.73 0.98
C GLY A 13 10.01 35.22 0.85
N LYS A 14 11.18 34.71 1.25
CA LYS A 14 11.51 33.30 1.27
C LYS A 14 10.66 32.48 2.26
N GLU A 15 10.31 33.08 3.39
CA GLU A 15 9.43 32.46 4.39
C GLU A 15 7.98 32.39 3.90
N LEU A 16 7.49 33.40 3.22
CA LEU A 16 6.16 33.45 2.61
C LEU A 16 6.05 32.45 1.45
N ASP A 17 7.04 32.34 0.57
CA ASP A 17 7.10 31.34 -0.48
C ASP A 17 7.12 29.91 0.10
N LYS A 18 7.92 29.69 1.13
CA LYS A 18 7.99 28.41 1.82
C LYS A 18 6.68 28.03 2.53
N ALA A 19 5.95 29.00 3.04
CA ALA A 19 4.64 28.81 3.67
C ALA A 19 3.54 28.55 2.64
N SER A 20 3.59 29.17 1.45
CA SER A 20 2.61 28.97 0.38
C SER A 20 2.82 27.66 -0.39
N GLU A 21 4.06 27.24 -0.62
CA GLU A 21 4.37 25.97 -1.30
C GLU A 21 3.97 24.72 -0.49
N SER A 22 4.01 24.80 0.84
CA SER A 22 3.78 23.64 1.71
C SER A 22 2.35 23.06 1.65
N PRO A 23 1.26 23.84 1.62
CA PRO A 23 -0.10 23.32 1.54
C PRO A 23 -0.46 22.80 0.13
N LEU A 24 -0.06 23.50 -0.93
CA LEU A 24 -0.30 23.07 -2.33
C LEU A 24 0.41 21.74 -2.64
N ARG A 25 1.66 21.61 -2.19
CA ARG A 25 2.46 20.41 -2.38
C ARG A 25 1.89 19.17 -1.64
N ARG A 26 1.29 19.38 -0.47
CA ARG A 26 0.57 18.30 0.26
C ARG A 26 -0.71 17.89 -0.44
N ALA A 27 -1.50 18.85 -0.89
CA ALA A 27 -2.73 18.58 -1.62
C ALA A 27 -2.47 17.79 -2.90
N TYR A 28 -1.40 18.10 -3.64
CA TYR A 28 -0.99 17.33 -4.82
C TYR A 28 -0.66 15.87 -4.50
N LEU A 29 0.14 15.62 -3.46
CA LEU A 29 0.48 14.26 -3.05
C LEU A 29 -0.74 13.46 -2.57
N ASP A 30 -1.65 14.12 -1.87
CA ASP A 30 -2.87 13.47 -1.39
C ASP A 30 -3.82 13.16 -2.57
N ASN A 31 -3.91 14.03 -3.58
CA ASN A 31 -4.67 13.77 -4.80
C ASN A 31 -4.10 12.60 -5.59
N ILE A 32 -2.78 12.55 -5.79
CA ILE A 32 -2.14 11.41 -6.47
C ILE A 32 -2.42 10.12 -5.72
N ARG A 33 -2.29 10.13 -4.40
CA ARG A 33 -2.58 8.96 -3.57
C ARG A 33 -4.03 8.52 -3.73
N PHE A 34 -4.98 9.44 -3.64
CA PHE A 34 -6.40 9.16 -3.80
C PHE A 34 -6.73 8.54 -5.16
N ILE A 35 -6.26 9.16 -6.25
CA ILE A 35 -6.45 8.63 -7.61
C ILE A 35 -5.84 7.24 -7.74
N THR A 36 -4.62 7.04 -7.23
CA THR A 36 -3.96 5.73 -7.31
C THR A 36 -4.70 4.67 -6.53
N VAL A 37 -5.24 4.99 -5.35
CA VAL A 37 -6.08 4.06 -4.57
C VAL A 37 -7.36 3.71 -5.32
N CYS A 38 -8.01 4.66 -5.99
CA CYS A 38 -9.17 4.38 -6.84
C CYS A 38 -8.81 3.40 -7.98
N ILE A 39 -7.66 3.61 -8.63
CA ILE A 39 -7.15 2.69 -9.67
C ILE A 39 -6.89 1.29 -9.09
N VAL A 40 -6.32 1.19 -7.89
CA VAL A 40 -6.11 -0.09 -7.20
C VAL A 40 -7.42 -0.83 -6.96
N VAL A 41 -8.48 -0.12 -6.52
CA VAL A 41 -9.80 -0.73 -6.30
C VAL A 41 -10.38 -1.25 -7.62
N ILE A 42 -10.37 -0.42 -8.67
CA ILE A 42 -10.85 -0.81 -10.01
C ILE A 42 -10.06 -2.02 -10.52
N TYR A 43 -8.72 -2.00 -10.39
CA TYR A 43 -7.86 -3.10 -10.78
C TYR A 43 -8.26 -4.41 -10.11
N HIS A 44 -8.51 -4.40 -8.79
CA HIS A 44 -8.88 -5.63 -8.06
C HIS A 44 -10.28 -6.12 -8.40
N VAL A 45 -11.22 -5.22 -8.69
CA VAL A 45 -12.56 -5.61 -9.20
C VAL A 45 -12.43 -6.30 -10.55
N ILE A 46 -11.65 -5.74 -11.47
CA ILE A 46 -11.41 -6.35 -12.79
C ILE A 46 -10.64 -7.66 -12.64
N TYR A 47 -9.68 -7.73 -11.72
CA TYR A 47 -8.87 -8.93 -11.46
C TYR A 47 -9.72 -10.16 -11.08
N ILE A 48 -10.81 -9.97 -10.34
CA ILE A 48 -11.73 -11.07 -9.96
C ILE A 48 -12.33 -11.74 -11.20
N PHE A 49 -12.50 -11.02 -12.30
CA PHE A 49 -13.14 -11.48 -13.52
C PHE A 49 -12.14 -11.78 -14.66
N ASN A 50 -10.84 -11.85 -14.39
CA ASN A 50 -9.87 -12.14 -15.44
C ASN A 50 -9.80 -13.64 -15.77
N GLY A 51 -9.53 -13.97 -17.03
CA GLY A 51 -9.39 -15.36 -17.50
C GLY A 51 -7.96 -15.90 -17.51
N VAL A 52 -6.97 -15.10 -17.10
CA VAL A 52 -5.54 -15.40 -17.31
C VAL A 52 -4.87 -16.00 -16.09
N GLN A 53 -5.34 -15.69 -14.88
CA GLN A 53 -4.72 -16.16 -13.65
C GLN A 53 -5.59 -17.20 -12.93
N PRO A 54 -5.03 -18.37 -12.59
CA PRO A 54 -5.80 -19.49 -12.04
C PRO A 54 -6.27 -19.27 -10.59
N PHE A 55 -5.70 -18.30 -9.86
CA PHE A 55 -5.99 -18.10 -8.44
C PHE A 55 -6.86 -16.86 -8.22
N GLY A 56 -8.00 -17.05 -7.59
CA GLY A 56 -8.89 -15.96 -7.14
C GLY A 56 -9.88 -15.48 -8.18
N VAL A 57 -10.06 -16.21 -9.27
CA VAL A 57 -11.03 -15.88 -10.32
C VAL A 57 -12.37 -16.55 -10.04
N ILE A 58 -13.39 -15.75 -9.86
CA ILE A 58 -14.78 -16.17 -9.77
C ILE A 58 -15.40 -15.98 -11.15
N GLY A 59 -15.39 -16.99 -11.99
CA GLY A 59 -16.12 -16.95 -13.23
C GLY A 59 -15.53 -17.80 -14.36
N PRO A 60 -16.36 -18.16 -15.36
CA PRO A 60 -16.01 -19.04 -16.48
C PRO A 60 -15.32 -18.29 -17.63
N PHE A 61 -14.75 -17.12 -17.42
CA PHE A 61 -14.10 -16.36 -18.49
C PHE A 61 -12.79 -17.03 -18.90
N LYS A 62 -12.90 -17.97 -19.85
CA LYS A 62 -11.75 -18.67 -20.44
C LYS A 62 -11.06 -17.87 -21.54
N ASP A 63 -11.73 -16.86 -22.08
CA ASP A 63 -11.26 -16.10 -23.22
C ASP A 63 -10.63 -14.76 -22.78
N ARG A 64 -9.57 -14.36 -23.47
CA ARG A 64 -8.91 -13.08 -23.24
C ARG A 64 -9.89 -11.93 -23.54
N GLN A 65 -10.02 -11.04 -22.59
CA GLN A 65 -10.96 -9.91 -22.66
C GLN A 65 -10.20 -8.57 -22.68
N ILE A 66 -10.88 -7.50 -23.08
CA ILE A 66 -10.30 -6.13 -23.09
C ILE A 66 -9.86 -5.71 -21.70
N GLN A 67 -10.51 -6.17 -20.62
CA GLN A 67 -10.12 -5.93 -19.25
C GLN A 67 -8.75 -6.49 -18.89
N ASP A 68 -8.28 -7.55 -19.54
CA ASP A 68 -6.94 -8.09 -19.34
C ASP A 68 -5.87 -7.08 -19.82
N ALA A 69 -6.14 -6.37 -20.91
CA ALA A 69 -5.27 -5.30 -21.38
C ALA A 69 -5.13 -4.18 -20.33
N PHE A 70 -6.22 -3.81 -19.66
CA PHE A 70 -6.17 -2.83 -18.57
C PHE A 70 -5.27 -3.30 -17.42
N GLN A 71 -5.34 -4.57 -17.06
CA GLN A 71 -4.48 -5.15 -16.02
C GLN A 71 -3.00 -5.13 -16.41
N TYR A 72 -2.66 -5.57 -17.62
CA TYR A 72 -1.28 -5.58 -18.10
C TYR A 72 -0.66 -4.18 -18.21
N ILE A 73 -1.46 -3.18 -18.58
CA ILE A 73 -1.01 -1.79 -18.66
C ILE A 73 -0.84 -1.19 -17.26
N THR A 74 -1.77 -1.48 -16.35
CA THR A 74 -1.84 -0.79 -15.06
C THR A 74 -0.88 -1.39 -14.03
N TYR A 75 -0.75 -2.72 -13.99
CA TYR A 75 0.00 -3.46 -12.97
C TYR A 75 1.45 -2.97 -12.77
N PRO A 76 2.26 -2.73 -13.82
CA PRO A 76 3.68 -2.44 -13.62
C PRO A 76 3.97 -1.13 -12.89
N TRP A 77 3.12 -0.11 -13.03
CA TRP A 77 3.44 1.23 -12.56
C TRP A 77 2.64 1.70 -11.35
N PHE A 78 1.38 1.27 -11.15
CA PHE A 78 0.57 1.81 -10.06
C PHE A 78 1.09 1.43 -8.68
N MET A 79 1.65 0.23 -8.52
CA MET A 79 2.28 -0.20 -7.28
C MET A 79 3.56 0.59 -7.00
N ALA A 80 4.41 0.77 -8.03
CA ALA A 80 5.61 1.59 -7.92
C ALA A 80 5.27 3.04 -7.55
N LEU A 81 4.21 3.61 -8.14
CA LEU A 81 3.74 4.95 -7.83
C LEU A 81 3.33 5.09 -6.37
N LEU A 82 2.61 4.12 -5.81
CA LEU A 82 2.24 4.13 -4.39
C LEU A 82 3.46 4.09 -3.46
N PHE A 83 4.49 3.31 -3.80
CA PHE A 83 5.73 3.28 -3.02
C PHE A 83 6.46 4.62 -3.09
N VAL A 84 6.56 5.24 -4.27
CA VAL A 84 7.19 6.56 -4.44
C VAL A 84 6.46 7.63 -3.65
N VAL A 85 5.12 7.71 -3.75
CA VAL A 85 4.31 8.69 -3.00
C VAL A 85 4.43 8.48 -1.50
N SER A 86 4.46 7.22 -1.05
CA SER A 86 4.67 6.92 0.36
C SER A 86 6.08 7.28 0.84
N GLY A 87 7.10 7.06 0.03
CA GLY A 87 8.48 7.47 0.30
C GLY A 87 8.61 8.98 0.47
N MET A 88 8.03 9.76 -0.45
CA MET A 88 7.98 11.22 -0.34
C MET A 88 7.28 11.69 0.93
N SER A 89 6.11 11.11 1.23
CA SER A 89 5.38 11.42 2.47
C SER A 89 6.17 11.08 3.73
N SER A 90 6.92 9.98 3.72
CA SER A 90 7.78 9.56 4.82
C SER A 90 8.92 10.55 5.06
N ARG A 91 9.53 11.05 3.98
CA ARG A 91 10.57 12.08 4.06
C ARG A 91 10.05 13.34 4.74
N TYR A 92 8.90 13.88 4.29
CA TYR A 92 8.30 15.09 4.90
C TYR A 92 7.92 14.89 6.37
N TYR A 93 7.45 13.70 6.72
CA TYR A 93 7.15 13.41 8.12
C TYR A 93 8.42 13.43 8.99
N LEU A 94 9.51 12.82 8.52
CA LEU A 94 10.79 12.74 9.22
C LEU A 94 11.54 14.08 9.30
N GLU A 95 11.21 15.05 8.47
CA GLU A 95 11.73 16.43 8.57
C GLU A 95 11.14 17.16 9.79
N LYS A 96 9.93 16.79 10.22
CA LYS A 96 9.19 17.49 11.29
C LYS A 96 9.09 16.70 12.60
N HIS A 97 9.32 15.39 12.56
CA HIS A 97 9.11 14.49 13.70
C HIS A 97 10.31 13.58 13.95
N SER A 98 10.44 13.14 15.20
CA SER A 98 11.49 12.20 15.55
C SER A 98 11.28 10.81 14.92
N THR A 99 12.36 10.09 14.69
CA THR A 99 12.37 8.71 14.17
C THR A 99 11.51 7.77 15.02
N LYS A 100 11.52 7.93 16.34
CA LYS A 100 10.72 7.11 17.26
C LYS A 100 9.21 7.34 17.03
N SER A 101 8.80 8.61 16.87
CA SER A 101 7.40 8.95 16.57
C SER A 101 6.97 8.38 15.21
N PHE A 102 7.84 8.47 14.22
CA PHE A 102 7.58 7.91 12.88
C PHE A 102 7.34 6.39 12.92
N ILE A 103 8.22 5.62 13.57
CA ILE A 103 8.07 4.16 13.71
C ILE A 103 6.76 3.83 14.42
N LYS A 104 6.48 4.49 15.55
CA LYS A 104 5.26 4.28 16.32
C LYS A 104 4.00 4.52 15.48
N ASP A 105 3.97 5.63 14.75
CA ASP A 105 2.84 6.00 13.90
C ASP A 105 2.66 5.03 12.72
N ARG A 106 3.76 4.64 12.07
CA ARG A 106 3.71 3.66 10.98
C ARG A 106 3.27 2.29 11.46
N THR A 107 3.80 1.80 12.58
CA THR A 107 3.37 0.53 13.17
C THR A 107 1.89 0.56 13.52
N ARG A 108 1.42 1.62 14.21
CA ARG A 108 0.02 1.73 14.62
C ARG A 108 -0.94 1.87 13.43
N LYS A 109 -0.55 2.60 12.38
CA LYS A 109 -1.43 2.92 11.24
C LYS A 109 -1.37 1.89 10.11
N LEU A 110 -0.28 1.15 9.97
CA LEU A 110 -0.07 0.19 8.89
C LEU A 110 -0.04 -1.26 9.41
N LEU A 111 0.88 -1.57 10.32
CA LEU A 111 1.09 -2.96 10.76
C LEU A 111 -0.08 -3.48 11.59
N VAL A 112 -0.54 -2.73 12.58
CA VAL A 112 -1.62 -3.17 13.47
C VAL A 112 -2.91 -3.49 12.69
N PRO A 113 -3.47 -2.56 11.88
CA PRO A 113 -4.70 -2.86 11.15
C PRO A 113 -4.52 -3.93 10.08
N SER A 114 -3.36 -4.01 9.40
CA SER A 114 -3.13 -5.07 8.42
C SER A 114 -3.00 -6.44 9.06
N THR A 115 -2.35 -6.56 10.21
CA THR A 115 -2.22 -7.83 10.94
C THR A 115 -3.57 -8.26 11.53
N LEU A 116 -4.30 -7.35 12.16
CA LEU A 116 -5.64 -7.65 12.67
C LEU A 116 -6.59 -8.03 11.54
N GLY A 117 -6.56 -7.32 10.41
CA GLY A 117 -7.36 -7.62 9.23
C GLY A 117 -7.03 -8.99 8.65
N LEU A 118 -5.73 -9.36 8.62
CA LEU A 118 -5.28 -10.66 8.14
C LEU A 118 -5.92 -11.81 8.94
N PHE A 119 -5.84 -11.75 10.26
CA PHE A 119 -6.37 -12.82 11.10
C PHE A 119 -7.89 -12.74 11.31
N ALA A 120 -8.50 -11.55 11.26
CA ALA A 120 -9.93 -11.40 11.46
C ALA A 120 -10.77 -11.77 10.23
N PHE A 121 -10.30 -11.42 9.02
CA PHE A 121 -11.12 -11.52 7.80
C PHE A 121 -10.48 -12.33 6.68
N HIS A 122 -9.15 -12.29 6.52
CA HIS A 122 -8.50 -12.84 5.34
C HIS A 122 -8.40 -14.38 5.35
N TRP A 123 -8.59 -15.03 6.49
CA TRP A 123 -8.72 -16.49 6.53
C TRP A 123 -9.93 -16.98 5.70
N ILE A 124 -11.00 -16.17 5.59
CA ILE A 124 -12.16 -16.47 4.75
C ILE A 124 -11.74 -16.51 3.28
N LEU A 125 -10.99 -15.48 2.85
CA LEU A 125 -10.47 -15.42 1.48
C LEU A 125 -9.50 -16.59 1.20
N GLY A 126 -8.63 -16.91 2.14
CA GLY A 126 -7.73 -18.05 2.06
C GLY A 126 -8.45 -19.39 1.99
N TYR A 127 -9.53 -19.55 2.75
CA TYR A 127 -10.41 -20.73 2.67
C TYR A 127 -10.95 -20.92 1.24
N TYR A 128 -11.54 -19.87 0.66
CA TYR A 128 -12.05 -19.93 -0.70
C TYR A 128 -10.95 -20.15 -1.74
N ASN A 129 -9.78 -19.53 -1.58
CA ASN A 129 -8.64 -19.77 -2.47
C ASN A 129 -8.18 -21.22 -2.46
N MET A 130 -8.10 -21.83 -1.28
CA MET A 130 -7.73 -23.25 -1.16
C MET A 130 -8.83 -24.18 -1.68
N LEU A 131 -10.11 -23.83 -1.47
CA LEU A 131 -11.23 -24.61 -1.97
C LEU A 131 -11.27 -24.61 -3.51
N ILE A 132 -11.12 -23.44 -4.13
CA ILE A 132 -11.12 -23.28 -5.60
C ILE A 132 -9.85 -23.91 -6.22
N GLY A 133 -8.71 -23.82 -5.53
CA GLY A 133 -7.44 -24.40 -5.96
C GLY A 133 -7.34 -25.92 -5.77
N GLY A 134 -8.36 -26.57 -5.16
CA GLY A 134 -8.41 -28.02 -4.97
C GLY A 134 -7.48 -28.57 -3.87
N GLY A 135 -6.77 -27.70 -3.14
CA GLY A 135 -5.81 -28.11 -2.09
C GLY A 135 -6.41 -28.20 -0.67
N PHE A 136 -7.70 -27.91 -0.51
CA PHE A 136 -8.30 -27.80 0.82
C PHE A 136 -8.40 -29.16 1.54
N GLU A 137 -8.85 -30.19 0.84
CA GLU A 137 -9.03 -31.53 1.43
C GLU A 137 -7.69 -32.16 1.84
N GLU A 138 -6.67 -32.01 1.00
CA GLU A 138 -5.32 -32.48 1.30
C GLU A 138 -4.71 -31.73 2.50
N ALA A 139 -4.81 -30.41 2.54
CA ALA A 139 -4.34 -29.62 3.65
C ALA A 139 -5.07 -29.93 4.96
N MET A 140 -6.38 -30.17 4.91
CA MET A 140 -7.20 -30.51 6.07
C MET A 140 -6.86 -31.89 6.64
N SER A 141 -6.45 -32.85 5.81
CA SER A 141 -6.06 -34.20 6.23
C SER A 141 -4.66 -34.26 6.84
N GLN A 142 -3.75 -33.37 6.43
CA GLN A 142 -2.33 -33.42 6.81
C GLN A 142 -1.95 -32.44 7.91
N MET A 143 -2.74 -31.37 8.18
CA MET A 143 -2.36 -30.28 9.08
C MET A 143 -3.24 -30.18 10.31
N PRO A 144 -2.67 -29.91 11.51
CA PRO A 144 -3.44 -29.53 12.69
C PRO A 144 -4.27 -28.26 12.43
N LYS A 145 -5.48 -28.21 12.97
CA LYS A 145 -6.42 -27.08 12.79
C LYS A 145 -5.82 -25.67 13.00
N PRO A 146 -4.99 -25.42 14.04
CA PRO A 146 -4.42 -24.09 14.23
C PRO A 146 -3.42 -23.71 13.12
N ILE A 147 -2.66 -24.68 12.60
CA ILE A 147 -1.73 -24.46 11.50
C ILE A 147 -2.51 -24.18 10.21
N LEU A 148 -3.56 -24.95 9.96
CA LEU A 148 -4.44 -24.73 8.81
C LEU A 148 -5.05 -23.33 8.82
N TYR A 149 -5.49 -22.82 9.98
CA TYR A 149 -5.99 -21.46 10.11
C TYR A 149 -4.94 -20.40 9.74
N VAL A 150 -3.70 -20.56 10.20
CA VAL A 150 -2.60 -19.62 9.85
C VAL A 150 -2.30 -19.69 8.35
N VAL A 151 -2.26 -20.88 7.76
CA VAL A 151 -2.05 -21.07 6.31
C VAL A 151 -3.16 -20.40 5.51
N MET A 152 -4.43 -20.57 5.91
CA MET A 152 -5.55 -19.88 5.28
C MET A 152 -5.43 -18.36 5.40
N ALA A 153 -5.10 -17.84 6.59
CA ALA A 153 -4.94 -16.40 6.79
C ALA A 153 -3.80 -15.83 5.90
N VAL A 154 -2.67 -16.50 5.83
CA VAL A 154 -1.53 -16.09 4.99
C VAL A 154 -1.83 -16.25 3.50
N SER A 155 -2.47 -17.35 3.09
CA SER A 155 -2.91 -17.57 1.69
C SER A 155 -3.91 -16.50 1.25
N GLY A 156 -4.74 -15.99 2.16
CA GLY A 156 -5.70 -14.92 1.92
C GLY A 156 -5.12 -13.50 2.01
N THR A 157 -3.81 -13.31 2.12
CA THR A 157 -3.19 -11.99 2.35
C THR A 157 -3.63 -10.93 1.32
N GLY A 158 -3.83 -11.33 0.06
CA GLY A 158 -4.40 -10.46 -0.97
C GLY A 158 -3.75 -9.07 -1.00
N VAL A 159 -4.57 -8.03 -0.86
CA VAL A 159 -4.12 -6.62 -0.92
C VAL A 159 -3.27 -6.20 0.28
N LEU A 160 -3.34 -6.90 1.42
CA LEU A 160 -2.65 -6.50 2.66
C LEU A 160 -1.13 -6.63 2.57
N TRP A 161 -0.60 -7.49 1.69
CA TRP A 161 0.85 -7.64 1.50
C TRP A 161 1.53 -6.29 1.23
N PHE A 162 0.88 -5.43 0.44
CA PHE A 162 1.40 -4.11 0.11
C PHE A 162 1.61 -3.25 1.35
N ILE A 163 0.64 -3.23 2.28
CA ILE A 163 0.72 -2.44 3.52
C ILE A 163 1.85 -2.95 4.41
N GLN A 164 2.05 -4.27 4.48
CA GLN A 164 3.14 -4.90 5.24
C GLN A 164 4.51 -4.56 4.65
N VAL A 165 4.66 -4.67 3.33
CA VAL A 165 5.89 -4.27 2.62
C VAL A 165 6.16 -2.77 2.80
N LEU A 166 5.14 -1.93 2.76
CA LEU A 166 5.26 -0.50 2.98
C LEU A 166 5.79 -0.18 4.40
N TRP A 167 5.34 -0.94 5.40
CA TRP A 167 5.88 -0.83 6.76
C TRP A 167 7.34 -1.25 6.80
N LEU A 168 7.71 -2.38 6.20
CA LEU A 168 9.11 -2.85 6.12
C LEU A 168 10.02 -1.82 5.43
N LEU A 169 9.57 -1.26 4.30
CA LEU A 169 10.32 -0.21 3.60
C LEU A 169 10.48 1.06 4.43
N SER A 170 9.49 1.37 5.28
CA SER A 170 9.59 2.49 6.23
C SER A 170 10.69 2.26 7.29
N LEU A 171 10.88 1.02 7.75
CA LEU A 171 11.99 0.65 8.63
C LEU A 171 13.33 0.69 7.92
N LEU A 172 13.39 0.16 6.69
CA LEU A 172 14.59 0.18 5.86
C LEU A 172 15.06 1.62 5.57
N LEU A 173 14.13 2.53 5.29
CA LEU A 173 14.42 3.94 5.10
C LEU A 173 15.15 4.55 6.30
N ILE A 174 14.73 4.20 7.51
CA ILE A 174 15.37 4.68 8.74
C ILE A 174 16.77 4.08 8.91
N LEU A 175 16.94 2.82 8.56
CA LEU A 175 18.24 2.12 8.65
C LEU A 175 19.27 2.75 7.71
N ILE A 176 18.86 3.08 6.48
CA ILE A 176 19.74 3.72 5.46
C ILE A 176 20.04 5.18 5.83
N ARG A 177 19.12 5.87 6.49
CA ARG A 177 19.29 7.26 6.89
C ARG A 177 20.25 7.46 8.07
N LYS A 178 20.60 6.39 8.79
CA LYS A 178 21.59 6.43 9.89
C LYS A 178 23.00 6.58 9.35
#